data_c8dd9677c7e832663e9ba0f56db3daad
#
_entry.id   c8dd9677c7e832663e9ba0f56db3daad
#
_cell.length_a   1.000
_cell.length_b   1.000
_cell.length_c   1.000
_cell.angle_alpha   90.00
_cell.angle_beta   90.00
_cell.angle_gamma   90.00
#
_symmetry.space_group_name_H-M   'P 1'
#
loop_
_entity.id
_entity.type
_entity.pdbx_description
1 polymer ?
#
loop_
_entity_poly.entity_id
_entity_poly.type
_entity_poly.pdbx_seq_one_letter_code
_entity_poly.pdbx_strand_id
1 'polypeptide(L)'
;MKKSIFTLVLALGCFVAAYSQNYNSAIGLRLGYPVSVTYKHFISEPGAIEVFAGFRSYSGYGWFNIAGAYEHHFPISGAEGLNWYVGGGASAFFWNFRNSFIGDRGTSTSIGILGVLGLDYKFEDAPVNLSVDWMPLIFLNGFDSGFGGGYGALSARYVLK
;
A
#
# COMPACT_ATOMS: atom_id res chain seq x y z
N MET A 1 12.96 -33.03 6.80
CA MET A 1 12.95 -31.98 5.76
C MET A 1 12.10 -30.75 6.14
N LYS A 2 10.85 -30.90 6.65
CA LYS A 2 10.00 -29.72 7.02
C LYS A 2 10.58 -28.88 8.17
N LYS A 3 11.24 -29.48 9.14
CA LYS A 3 11.86 -28.75 10.28
C LYS A 3 13.09 -27.93 9.87
N SER A 4 13.87 -28.42 8.88
CA SER A 4 15.06 -27.71 8.38
C SER A 4 14.71 -26.46 7.56
N ILE A 5 13.57 -26.45 6.86
CA ILE A 5 13.08 -25.28 6.11
C ILE A 5 12.61 -24.20 7.09
N PHE A 6 11.95 -24.58 8.16
CA PHE A 6 11.50 -23.64 9.19
C PHE A 6 12.68 -22.98 9.93
N THR A 7 13.72 -23.75 10.23
CA THR A 7 14.96 -23.24 10.87
C THR A 7 15.74 -22.32 9.91
N LEU A 8 15.75 -22.59 8.61
CA LEU A 8 16.39 -21.76 7.60
C LEU A 8 15.66 -20.42 7.42
N VAL A 9 14.34 -20.44 7.42
CA VAL A 9 13.50 -19.21 7.37
C VAL A 9 13.68 -18.38 8.64
N LEU A 10 13.79 -19.02 9.81
CA LEU A 10 14.02 -18.32 11.08
C LEU A 10 15.45 -17.75 11.16
N ALA A 11 16.44 -18.45 10.60
CA ALA A 11 17.84 -18.00 10.57
C ALA A 11 18.08 -16.83 9.58
N LEU A 12 17.35 -16.79 8.46
CA LEU A 12 17.36 -15.63 7.54
C LEU A 12 16.76 -14.36 8.17
N GLY A 13 15.87 -14.52 9.17
CA GLY A 13 15.26 -13.39 9.87
C GLY A 13 16.19 -12.67 10.86
N CYS A 14 17.36 -13.22 11.19
CA CYS A 14 18.25 -12.68 12.23
C CYS A 14 19.43 -11.85 11.71
N PHE A 15 19.61 -11.69 10.41
CA PHE A 15 20.68 -10.87 9.83
C PHE A 15 20.14 -9.53 9.31
N VAL A 16 19.42 -8.80 10.13
CA VAL A 16 19.05 -7.41 9.81
C VAL A 16 19.95 -6.49 10.63
N ALA A 17 21.12 -6.16 10.10
CA ALA A 17 21.83 -4.96 10.53
C ALA A 17 20.97 -3.76 10.10
N ALA A 18 20.48 -3.02 11.07
CA ALA A 18 19.59 -1.88 10.87
C ALA A 18 20.34 -0.75 10.16
N TYR A 19 20.12 -0.63 8.85
CA TYR A 19 20.25 0.66 8.18
C TYR A 19 18.84 1.23 8.12
N SER A 20 18.60 2.16 9.01
CA SER A 20 17.35 2.89 9.21
C SER A 20 17.04 3.76 7.99
N GLN A 21 15.81 3.70 7.50
CA GLN A 21 15.30 4.77 6.64
C GLN A 21 15.25 6.07 7.44
N ASN A 22 16.18 6.98 7.16
CA ASN A 22 16.37 8.23 7.92
C ASN A 22 15.26 9.28 7.63
N TYR A 23 13.99 8.89 7.61
CA TYR A 23 12.89 9.85 7.54
C TYR A 23 11.69 9.40 8.39
N ASN A 24 11.01 10.37 8.99
CA ASN A 24 9.83 10.07 9.81
C ASN A 24 8.54 10.05 9.00
N SER A 25 8.41 10.92 8.00
CA SER A 25 7.18 11.06 7.23
C SER A 25 7.46 11.40 5.77
N ALA A 26 6.55 11.02 4.90
CA ALA A 26 6.56 11.40 3.50
C ALA A 26 5.13 11.55 2.96
N ILE A 27 4.94 12.53 2.07
CA ILE A 27 3.68 12.80 1.38
C ILE A 27 3.89 12.76 -0.12
N GLY A 28 2.92 12.23 -0.88
CA GLY A 28 3.10 12.14 -2.32
C GLY A 28 1.89 11.62 -3.08
N LEU A 29 2.19 11.10 -4.27
CA LEU A 29 1.21 10.55 -5.19
C LEU A 29 1.50 9.07 -5.44
N ARG A 30 0.43 8.30 -5.57
CA ARG A 30 0.43 6.91 -6.03
C ARG A 30 -0.22 6.85 -7.41
N LEU A 31 0.56 6.45 -8.40
CA LEU A 31 0.15 6.30 -9.79
C LEU A 31 -0.09 4.82 -10.07
N GLY A 32 -1.34 4.44 -10.15
CA GLY A 32 -1.73 3.04 -10.34
C GLY A 32 -3.24 2.87 -10.25
N TYR A 33 -3.66 1.78 -9.68
CA TYR A 33 -5.05 1.49 -9.39
C TYR A 33 -5.26 1.33 -7.88
N PRO A 34 -5.88 2.35 -7.23
CA PRO A 34 -6.31 3.68 -7.72
C PRO A 34 -5.19 4.71 -7.84
N VAL A 35 -5.40 5.79 -8.59
CA VAL A 35 -4.61 7.02 -8.46
C VAL A 35 -4.98 7.67 -7.14
N SER A 36 -3.97 7.98 -6.31
CA SER A 36 -4.20 8.40 -4.92
C SER A 36 -3.17 9.43 -4.47
N VAL A 37 -3.55 10.25 -3.50
CA VAL A 37 -2.59 10.94 -2.63
C VAL A 37 -2.25 10.01 -1.47
N THR A 38 -1.02 10.09 -0.97
CA THR A 38 -0.54 9.22 0.10
C THR A 38 0.25 9.99 1.14
N TYR A 39 0.14 9.53 2.37
CA TYR A 39 0.98 9.94 3.50
C TYR A 39 1.49 8.69 4.21
N LYS A 40 2.81 8.56 4.32
CA LYS A 40 3.50 7.49 5.04
C LYS A 40 4.19 8.05 6.27
N HIS A 41 4.06 7.38 7.39
CA HIS A 41 4.71 7.75 8.65
C HIS A 41 5.32 6.51 9.32
N PHE A 42 6.61 6.57 9.64
CA PHE A 42 7.28 5.54 10.42
C PHE A 42 6.96 5.75 11.91
N ILE A 43 6.21 4.83 12.49
CA ILE A 43 5.84 4.84 13.92
C ILE A 43 6.93 4.27 14.81
N SER A 44 7.73 3.39 14.23
CA SER A 44 8.95 2.81 14.81
C SER A 44 9.73 2.17 13.67
N GLU A 45 11.04 2.15 13.73
CA GLU A 45 11.80 1.33 12.79
C GLU A 45 11.68 -0.15 13.18
N PRO A 46 11.33 -1.04 12.23
CA PRO A 46 11.08 -0.84 10.78
C PRO A 46 9.60 -0.67 10.38
N GLY A 47 8.70 -0.25 11.28
CA GLY A 47 7.26 -0.20 11.07
C GLY A 47 6.75 1.15 10.62
N ALA A 48 5.96 1.20 9.53
CA ALA A 48 5.30 2.40 9.02
C ALA A 48 3.79 2.22 8.93
N ILE A 49 3.07 3.34 9.00
CA ILE A 49 1.66 3.43 8.61
C ILE A 49 1.58 4.27 7.33
N GLU A 50 0.96 3.74 6.31
CA GLU A 50 0.61 4.47 5.11
C GLU A 50 -0.90 4.66 5.04
N VAL A 51 -1.33 5.91 4.80
CA VAL A 51 -2.73 6.27 4.57
C VAL A 51 -2.82 6.85 3.16
N PHE A 52 -3.81 6.44 2.38
CA PHE A 52 -4.01 6.99 1.05
C PHE A 52 -5.49 7.15 0.72
N ALA A 53 -5.75 8.17 -0.10
CA ALA A 53 -7.08 8.49 -0.59
C ALA A 53 -7.02 8.63 -2.11
N GLY A 54 -7.89 7.91 -2.80
CA GLY A 54 -7.91 7.87 -4.24
C GLY A 54 -9.31 7.96 -4.82
N PHE A 55 -9.36 8.24 -6.11
CA PHE A 55 -10.63 8.26 -6.83
C PHE A 55 -10.47 7.70 -8.24
N ARG A 56 -11.57 7.28 -8.81
CA ARG A 56 -11.68 6.91 -10.21
C ARG A 56 -13.06 7.23 -10.74
N SER A 57 -13.11 7.63 -12.01
CA SER A 57 -14.37 7.97 -12.67
C SER A 57 -14.42 7.33 -14.05
N TYR A 58 -15.55 6.70 -14.35
CA TYR A 58 -15.91 6.15 -15.64
C TYR A 58 -17.19 6.81 -16.15
N SER A 59 -17.58 6.56 -17.39
CA SER A 59 -18.79 7.18 -17.99
C SER A 59 -20.09 6.82 -17.27
N GLY A 60 -20.16 5.66 -16.61
CA GLY A 60 -21.37 5.16 -15.94
C GLY A 60 -21.30 5.11 -14.42
N TYR A 61 -20.12 5.12 -13.83
CA TYR A 61 -19.91 5.05 -12.39
C TYR A 61 -18.58 5.68 -11.99
N GLY A 62 -18.44 5.98 -10.73
CA GLY A 62 -17.19 6.43 -10.14
C GLY A 62 -17.10 6.00 -8.69
N TRP A 63 -15.92 6.10 -8.14
CA TRP A 63 -15.71 5.81 -6.73
C TRP A 63 -14.58 6.65 -6.14
N PHE A 64 -14.67 6.82 -4.84
CA PHE A 64 -13.64 7.38 -3.99
C PHE A 64 -13.28 6.32 -2.97
N ASN A 65 -11.99 6.20 -2.62
CA ASN A 65 -11.58 5.30 -1.55
C ASN A 65 -10.68 6.00 -0.55
N ILE A 66 -10.73 5.50 0.69
CA ILE A 66 -9.76 5.77 1.74
C ILE A 66 -9.23 4.43 2.21
N ALA A 67 -7.91 4.33 2.40
CA ALA A 67 -7.28 3.13 2.91
C ALA A 67 -6.14 3.47 3.87
N GLY A 68 -5.87 2.53 4.77
CA GLY A 68 -4.74 2.57 5.67
C GLY A 68 -4.10 1.20 5.79
N ALA A 69 -2.77 1.16 5.78
CA ALA A 69 -1.99 -0.06 5.92
C ALA A 69 -0.84 0.13 6.91
N TYR A 70 -0.57 -0.90 7.69
CA TYR A 70 0.69 -1.07 8.37
C TYR A 70 1.66 -1.78 7.44
N GLU A 71 2.89 -1.31 7.37
CA GLU A 71 3.97 -1.85 6.56
C GLU A 71 5.19 -2.12 7.41
N HIS A 72 5.76 -3.30 7.26
CA HIS A 72 7.02 -3.66 7.88
C HIS A 72 8.11 -3.70 6.82
N HIS A 73 9.14 -2.87 6.99
CA HIS A 73 10.21 -2.67 6.03
C HIS A 73 11.44 -3.53 6.40
N PHE A 74 12.06 -4.10 5.37
CA PHE A 74 13.27 -4.93 5.50
C PHE A 74 14.34 -4.38 4.57
N PRO A 75 15.52 -4.00 5.09
CA PRO A 75 16.60 -3.50 4.25
C PRO A 75 17.15 -4.59 3.33
N ILE A 76 17.52 -4.20 2.11
CA ILE A 76 18.17 -5.09 1.15
C ILE A 76 19.67 -4.88 1.25
N SER A 77 20.38 -5.92 1.68
CA SER A 77 21.85 -5.88 1.83
C SER A 77 22.54 -5.54 0.52
N GLY A 78 23.44 -4.56 0.55
CA GLY A 78 24.22 -4.13 -0.63
C GLY A 78 23.51 -3.10 -1.52
N ALA A 79 22.35 -2.59 -1.12
CA ALA A 79 21.61 -1.54 -1.80
C ALA A 79 21.11 -0.51 -0.79
N GLU A 80 21.96 0.50 -0.49
CA GLU A 80 21.61 1.56 0.45
C GLU A 80 20.34 2.30 0.01
N GLY A 81 19.45 2.59 0.96
CA GLY A 81 18.16 3.24 0.70
C GLY A 81 17.06 2.33 0.12
N LEU A 82 17.39 1.10 -0.31
CA LEU A 82 16.41 0.17 -0.87
C LEU A 82 15.90 -0.82 0.20
N ASN A 83 14.58 -0.90 0.34
CA ASN A 83 13.90 -1.85 1.22
C ASN A 83 12.81 -2.60 0.45
N TRP A 84 12.51 -3.80 0.86
CA TRP A 84 11.23 -4.40 0.55
C TRP A 84 10.33 -4.29 1.76
N TYR A 85 9.03 -4.28 1.56
CA TYR A 85 8.08 -4.22 2.65
C TYR A 85 6.88 -5.13 2.40
N VAL A 86 6.29 -5.57 3.49
CA VAL A 86 5.07 -6.36 3.51
C VAL A 86 4.17 -5.83 4.61
N GLY A 87 2.88 -5.90 4.39
CA GLY A 87 1.95 -5.38 5.37
C GLY A 87 0.50 -5.72 5.08
N GLY A 88 -0.38 -5.04 5.81
CA GLY A 88 -1.80 -5.20 5.64
C GLY A 88 -2.60 -4.09 6.30
N GLY A 89 -3.87 -4.02 5.93
CA GLY A 89 -4.72 -2.95 6.40
C GLY A 89 -6.17 -3.09 5.94
N ALA A 90 -6.85 -1.97 5.87
CA ALA A 90 -8.24 -1.91 5.47
C ALA A 90 -8.50 -0.75 4.50
N SER A 91 -9.55 -0.90 3.72
CA SER A 91 -10.00 0.10 2.76
C SER A 91 -11.51 0.21 2.76
N ALA A 92 -12.00 1.45 2.55
CA ALA A 92 -13.40 1.75 2.30
C ALA A 92 -13.54 2.41 0.92
N PHE A 93 -14.44 1.88 0.11
CA PHE A 93 -14.79 2.40 -1.20
C PHE A 93 -16.20 2.95 -1.17
N PHE A 94 -16.38 4.14 -1.72
CA PHE A 94 -17.66 4.83 -1.84
C PHE A 94 -18.00 4.95 -3.32
N TRP A 95 -18.92 4.11 -3.78
CA TRP A 95 -19.36 4.00 -5.16
C TRP A 95 -20.49 4.97 -5.45
N ASN A 96 -20.46 5.55 -6.64
CA ASN A 96 -21.52 6.40 -7.16
C ASN A 96 -21.89 5.96 -8.59
N PHE A 97 -23.13 5.56 -8.78
CA PHE A 97 -23.68 5.10 -10.05
C PHE A 97 -24.50 6.19 -10.72
N ARG A 98 -24.15 6.54 -11.96
CA ARG A 98 -24.74 7.66 -12.71
C ARG A 98 -25.78 7.23 -13.73
N ASN A 99 -25.79 5.97 -14.18
CA ASN A 99 -26.63 5.46 -15.24
C ASN A 99 -27.72 4.52 -14.72
N SER A 100 -28.97 4.79 -15.17
CA SER A 100 -30.16 3.99 -14.87
C SER A 100 -30.17 2.57 -15.45
N PHE A 101 -29.19 2.20 -16.28
CA PHE A 101 -29.08 0.85 -16.89
C PHE A 101 -28.64 -0.25 -15.90
N ILE A 102 -28.13 0.13 -14.74
CA ILE A 102 -27.65 -0.82 -13.71
C ILE A 102 -28.54 -0.76 -12.46
N GLY A 103 -29.81 -0.34 -12.60
CA GLY A 103 -30.69 -0.10 -11.46
C GLY A 103 -30.60 1.33 -10.93
N ASP A 104 -31.39 1.66 -9.93
CA ASP A 104 -31.53 3.00 -9.37
C ASP A 104 -30.20 3.75 -9.19
N ARG A 105 -30.23 5.06 -9.46
CA ARG A 105 -29.16 5.98 -9.10
C ARG A 105 -28.88 5.80 -7.62
N GLY A 106 -27.76 5.18 -7.27
CA GLY A 106 -27.47 4.81 -5.89
C GLY A 106 -26.01 5.02 -5.53
N THR A 107 -25.76 5.07 -4.25
CA THR A 107 -24.44 4.98 -3.66
C THR A 107 -24.29 3.63 -2.98
N SER A 108 -23.12 3.01 -3.06
CA SER A 108 -22.81 1.79 -2.34
C SER A 108 -21.48 1.96 -1.62
N THR A 109 -21.33 1.34 -0.47
CA THR A 109 -20.07 1.32 0.27
C THR A 109 -19.56 -0.10 0.35
N SER A 110 -18.29 -0.29 -0.05
CA SER A 110 -17.59 -1.56 0.09
C SER A 110 -16.42 -1.40 1.06
N ILE A 111 -16.31 -2.33 1.99
CA ILE A 111 -15.19 -2.42 2.93
C ILE A 111 -14.36 -3.63 2.54
N GLY A 112 -13.03 -3.49 2.58
CA GLY A 112 -12.13 -4.57 2.26
C GLY A 112 -10.92 -4.62 3.19
N ILE A 113 -10.35 -5.82 3.27
CA ILE A 113 -9.05 -6.07 3.90
C ILE A 113 -8.03 -6.09 2.77
N LEU A 114 -6.93 -5.37 2.95
CA LEU A 114 -5.84 -5.32 1.97
C LEU A 114 -4.56 -5.93 2.53
N GLY A 115 -3.82 -6.57 1.64
CA GLY A 115 -2.41 -6.87 1.82
C GLY A 115 -1.57 -5.86 1.04
N VAL A 116 -0.31 -5.73 1.37
CA VAL A 116 0.65 -4.95 0.58
C VAL A 116 1.99 -5.66 0.55
N LEU A 117 2.61 -5.67 -0.63
CA LEU A 117 3.97 -6.16 -0.84
C LEU A 117 4.65 -5.24 -1.85
N GLY A 118 5.82 -4.69 -1.49
CA GLY A 118 6.47 -3.72 -2.36
C GLY A 118 7.95 -3.54 -2.13
N LEU A 119 8.51 -2.67 -2.97
CA LEU A 119 9.86 -2.15 -2.85
C LEU A 119 9.77 -0.65 -2.59
N ASP A 120 10.65 -0.14 -1.74
CA ASP A 120 10.72 1.25 -1.32
C ASP A 120 12.16 1.73 -1.39
N TYR A 121 12.39 2.82 -2.11
CA TYR A 121 13.71 3.41 -2.28
C TYR A 121 13.73 4.86 -1.82
N LYS A 122 14.59 5.18 -0.86
CA LYS A 122 14.86 6.52 -0.39
C LYS A 122 16.17 7.01 -0.98
N PHE A 123 16.12 8.12 -1.72
CA PHE A 123 17.31 8.79 -2.25
C PHE A 123 18.09 9.46 -1.12
N GLU A 124 19.41 9.23 -1.08
CA GLU A 124 20.27 9.83 -0.04
C GLU A 124 20.41 11.34 -0.19
N ASP A 125 20.64 11.80 -1.41
CA ASP A 125 20.93 13.20 -1.73
C ASP A 125 19.68 14.03 -2.02
N ALA A 126 18.49 13.45 -1.96
CA ALA A 126 17.24 14.14 -2.27
C ALA A 126 16.12 13.77 -1.28
N PRO A 127 15.24 14.72 -0.94
CA PRO A 127 14.09 14.45 -0.08
C PRO A 127 12.98 13.73 -0.88
N VAL A 128 13.35 12.67 -1.58
CA VAL A 128 12.46 11.88 -2.45
C VAL A 128 12.50 10.41 -2.06
N ASN A 129 11.33 9.82 -2.01
CA ASN A 129 11.10 8.40 -1.84
C ASN A 129 10.28 7.87 -3.02
N LEU A 130 10.69 6.76 -3.59
CA LEU A 130 9.95 6.03 -4.62
C LEU A 130 9.57 4.65 -4.10
N SER A 131 8.39 4.19 -4.45
CA SER A 131 8.01 2.80 -4.17
C SER A 131 7.16 2.21 -5.28
N VAL A 132 7.22 0.90 -5.41
CA VAL A 132 6.32 0.12 -6.24
C VAL A 132 5.73 -1.00 -5.39
N ASP A 133 4.43 -1.17 -5.47
CA ASP A 133 3.73 -2.18 -4.70
C ASP A 133 2.62 -2.89 -5.48
N TRP A 134 2.34 -4.10 -5.02
CA TRP A 134 1.14 -4.85 -5.31
C TRP A 134 0.30 -4.93 -4.05
N MET A 135 -0.99 -4.66 -4.19
CA MET A 135 -1.92 -4.51 -3.08
C MET A 135 -3.18 -5.36 -3.32
N PRO A 136 -3.13 -6.68 -3.05
CA PRO A 136 -4.31 -7.52 -3.11
C PRO A 136 -5.36 -7.07 -2.09
N LEU A 137 -6.62 -7.08 -2.50
CA LEU A 137 -7.76 -6.62 -1.72
C LEU A 137 -8.84 -7.70 -1.68
N ILE A 138 -9.43 -7.92 -0.52
CA ILE A 138 -10.59 -8.80 -0.34
C ILE A 138 -11.75 -7.93 0.14
N PHE A 139 -12.74 -7.74 -0.72
CA PHE A 139 -13.97 -7.04 -0.36
C PHE A 139 -14.87 -7.93 0.50
N LEU A 140 -15.26 -7.42 1.65
CA LEU A 140 -16.11 -8.12 2.63
C LEU A 140 -17.59 -7.92 2.33
N ASN A 141 -17.96 -6.81 1.70
CA ASN A 141 -19.33 -6.43 1.38
C ASN A 141 -19.38 -5.47 0.19
N GLY A 142 -20.60 -5.15 -0.23
CA GLY A 142 -20.89 -4.10 -1.21
C GLY A 142 -21.02 -4.62 -2.64
N PHE A 143 -20.92 -3.71 -3.60
CA PHE A 143 -21.09 -3.99 -5.02
C PHE A 143 -20.03 -4.96 -5.56
N ASP A 144 -18.80 -4.81 -5.08
CA ASP A 144 -17.67 -5.62 -5.52
C ASP A 144 -17.27 -6.54 -4.34
N SER A 145 -17.82 -7.74 -4.31
CA SER A 145 -17.50 -8.72 -3.27
C SER A 145 -16.52 -9.75 -3.81
N GLY A 146 -15.48 -10.08 -3.03
CA GLY A 146 -14.50 -11.09 -3.38
C GLY A 146 -13.08 -10.56 -3.52
N PHE A 147 -12.26 -11.28 -4.28
CA PHE A 147 -10.82 -11.00 -4.40
C PHE A 147 -10.52 -10.03 -5.56
N GLY A 148 -9.88 -8.91 -5.22
CA GLY A 148 -9.33 -7.94 -6.16
C GLY A 148 -7.80 -8.00 -6.18
N GLY A 149 -7.23 -8.66 -7.19
CA GLY A 149 -5.77 -8.81 -7.34
C GLY A 149 -5.08 -7.73 -8.17
N GLY A 150 -5.85 -6.87 -8.83
CA GLY A 150 -5.35 -5.87 -9.78
C GLY A 150 -4.99 -4.52 -9.18
N TYR A 151 -4.88 -4.40 -7.86
CA TYR A 151 -4.52 -3.17 -7.17
C TYR A 151 -3.01 -3.09 -6.96
N GLY A 152 -2.47 -1.89 -7.10
CA GLY A 152 -1.06 -1.59 -6.89
C GLY A 152 -0.68 -0.26 -7.51
N ALA A 153 0.50 0.25 -7.18
CA ALA A 153 0.94 1.56 -7.64
C ALA A 153 2.46 1.71 -7.71
N LEU A 154 2.88 2.65 -8.53
CA LEU A 154 4.16 3.34 -8.42
C LEU A 154 3.93 4.63 -7.64
N SER A 155 4.66 4.84 -6.56
CA SER A 155 4.51 6.02 -5.71
C SER A 155 5.75 6.89 -5.75
N ALA A 156 5.54 8.19 -5.74
CA ALA A 156 6.57 9.20 -5.55
C ALA A 156 6.17 10.11 -4.39
N ARG A 157 7.02 10.19 -3.39
CA ARG A 157 6.76 10.94 -2.14
C ARG A 157 7.88 11.93 -1.86
N TYR A 158 7.51 13.10 -1.36
CA TYR A 158 8.42 14.06 -0.77
C TYR A 158 8.58 13.76 0.72
N VAL A 159 9.82 13.61 1.15
CA VAL A 159 10.19 13.33 2.54
C VAL A 159 10.07 14.61 3.36
N LEU A 160 9.27 14.52 4.41
CA LEU A 160 9.11 15.59 5.39
C LEU A 160 10.15 15.40 6.51
N LYS A 161 10.71 16.49 6.96
CA LYS A 161 11.69 16.51 8.07
C LYS A 161 10.97 16.47 9.43
#